data_2e962df2fc09eaba92198a8459d167a2
#
_entry.id   2e962df2fc09eaba92198a8459d167a2
#
_cell.length_a   1.000
_cell.length_b   1.000
_cell.length_c   1.000
_cell.angle_alpha   90.00
_cell.angle_beta   90.00
_cell.angle_gamma   90.00
#
_symmetry.space_group_name_H-M   'P 1'
#
loop_
_entity.id
_entity.type
_entity.pdbx_description
1 polymer ?
#
loop_
_entity_poly.entity_id
_entity_poly.type
_entity_poly.pdbx_seq_one_letter_code
_entity_poly.pdbx_strand_id
1 'polypeptide(L)'
;MAHYKTIAISDFHLGSKGCKADLLCDFLKNNTCENLFLVGDIIDGWRLRKRWYFPQSHANVIRRILTAAKRGTNVYYIIGNHDEALRKYLAFDISFGRIQVADRFDYTGLDGRQYLVIHGDQFDKIMLDTKWLMHIGDTLYNLLISLNTSFNVVRRWLGMDYWSLSKYLKHKTKRAINFIHSFEQRVADHCVDKGYDAVICGHIHTPEIKTIDGVAYYNSGDWVESCSALVEHETGKWELIHYTVNQNGKNSSRN
;
A
#
# COMPACT_ATOMS: atom_id res chain seq x y z
N MET A 1 -4.65 23.76 3.41
CA MET A 1 -3.47 22.93 3.66
C MET A 1 -3.57 22.43 5.08
N ALA A 2 -3.55 21.13 5.28
CA ALA A 2 -3.45 20.53 6.60
C ALA A 2 -1.97 20.29 6.95
N HIS A 3 -1.64 20.32 8.24
CA HIS A 3 -0.33 19.97 8.76
C HIS A 3 -0.46 18.85 9.76
N TYR A 4 0.42 17.85 9.67
CA TYR A 4 0.42 16.68 10.52
C TYR A 4 1.80 16.45 11.11
N LYS A 5 1.87 15.79 12.25
CA LYS A 5 3.14 15.31 12.80
C LYS A 5 3.79 14.30 11.85
N THR A 6 3.00 13.32 11.43
CA THR A 6 3.48 12.23 10.57
C THR A 6 2.44 11.88 9.51
N ILE A 7 2.92 11.58 8.30
CA ILE A 7 2.12 10.97 7.24
C ILE A 7 2.79 9.66 6.83
N ALA A 8 2.03 8.57 6.74
CA ALA A 8 2.50 7.30 6.18
C ALA A 8 1.62 6.90 4.99
N ILE A 9 2.26 6.63 3.86
CA ILE A 9 1.66 6.24 2.58
C ILE A 9 2.49 5.14 1.92
N SER A 10 1.83 4.22 1.20
CA SER A 10 2.48 3.07 0.57
C SER A 10 1.89 2.73 -0.79
N ASP A 11 2.47 1.75 -1.45
CA ASP A 11 1.89 1.06 -2.60
C ASP A 11 1.44 1.99 -3.73
N PHE A 12 2.34 2.91 -4.13
CA PHE A 12 2.09 3.84 -5.26
C PHE A 12 2.21 3.14 -6.60
N HIS A 13 3.17 2.21 -6.70
CA HIS A 13 3.52 1.51 -7.92
C HIS A 13 3.80 2.47 -9.09
N LEU A 14 4.64 3.50 -8.85
CA LEU A 14 5.11 4.39 -9.93
C LEU A 14 5.80 3.56 -11.01
N GLY A 15 5.37 3.70 -12.26
CA GLY A 15 5.75 2.80 -13.35
C GLY A 15 4.59 1.91 -13.79
N SER A 16 3.48 1.89 -13.05
CA SER A 16 2.27 1.19 -13.41
C SER A 16 1.17 2.14 -13.88
N LYS A 17 0.29 1.66 -14.77
CA LYS A 17 -0.86 2.45 -15.25
C LYS A 17 -1.96 2.60 -14.18
N GLY A 18 -1.95 1.76 -13.14
CA GLY A 18 -2.92 1.78 -12.05
C GLY A 18 -2.70 2.92 -11.07
N CYS A 19 -1.45 3.43 -10.97
CA CYS A 19 -1.12 4.49 -10.03
C CYS A 19 -1.96 5.76 -10.24
N LYS A 20 -2.59 6.23 -9.17
CA LYS A 20 -3.34 7.49 -9.13
C LYS A 20 -2.43 8.69 -8.84
N ALA A 21 -1.36 8.81 -9.63
CA ALA A 21 -0.27 9.75 -9.40
C ALA A 21 -0.71 11.22 -9.30
N ASP A 22 -1.69 11.65 -10.09
CA ASP A 22 -2.20 13.03 -10.03
C ASP A 22 -2.91 13.30 -8.69
N LEU A 23 -3.69 12.32 -8.20
CA LEU A 23 -4.38 12.40 -6.91
C LEU A 23 -3.37 12.41 -5.74
N LEU A 24 -2.35 11.54 -5.80
CA LEU A 24 -1.26 11.51 -4.81
C LEU A 24 -0.47 12.83 -4.83
N CYS A 25 -0.19 13.36 -6.02
CA CYS A 25 0.51 14.63 -6.17
C CYS A 25 -0.27 15.79 -5.54
N ASP A 26 -1.60 15.78 -5.70
CA ASP A 26 -2.50 16.76 -5.10
C ASP A 26 -2.57 16.60 -3.57
N PHE A 27 -2.65 15.35 -3.08
CA PHE A 27 -2.59 15.06 -1.65
C PHE A 27 -1.31 15.63 -1.02
N LEU A 28 -0.14 15.31 -1.58
CA LEU A 28 1.16 15.80 -1.11
C LEU A 28 1.34 17.33 -1.24
N LYS A 29 0.57 17.98 -2.12
CA LYS A 29 0.55 19.43 -2.25
C LYS A 29 -0.23 20.09 -1.13
N ASN A 30 -1.35 19.47 -0.73
CA ASN A 30 -2.31 20.07 0.20
C ASN A 30 -2.09 19.65 1.66
N ASN A 31 -1.22 18.66 1.89
CA ASN A 31 -0.91 18.13 3.21
C ASN A 31 0.60 18.17 3.44
N THR A 32 1.01 18.73 4.56
CA THR A 32 2.41 18.84 4.99
C THR A 32 2.62 18.08 6.29
N CYS A 33 3.85 17.66 6.57
CA CYS A 33 4.17 16.95 7.80
C CYS A 33 5.63 17.17 8.22
N GLU A 34 5.94 16.87 9.48
CA GLU A 34 7.32 16.78 9.93
C GLU A 34 8.00 15.49 9.45
N ASN A 35 7.28 14.34 9.50
CA ASN A 35 7.77 13.03 9.11
C ASN A 35 6.89 12.45 8.00
N LEU A 36 7.52 12.00 6.91
CA LEU A 36 6.84 11.34 5.79
C LEU A 36 7.42 9.93 5.63
N PHE A 37 6.63 8.91 5.96
CA PHE A 37 6.97 7.51 5.70
C PHE A 37 6.41 7.06 4.35
N LEU A 38 7.28 6.61 3.47
CA LEU A 38 7.00 5.97 2.20
C LEU A 38 7.15 4.47 2.43
N VAL A 39 6.03 3.78 2.71
CA VAL A 39 6.03 2.44 3.31
C VAL A 39 6.04 1.33 2.25
N GLY A 40 7.01 1.38 1.34
CA GLY A 40 7.28 0.37 0.32
C GLY A 40 6.41 0.42 -0.92
N ASP A 41 6.86 -0.28 -1.95
CA ASP A 41 6.23 -0.39 -3.27
C ASP A 41 5.97 0.99 -3.92
N ILE A 42 6.96 1.86 -3.77
CA ILE A 42 6.93 3.24 -4.29
C ILE A 42 7.15 3.24 -5.79
N ILE A 43 8.17 2.48 -6.25
CA ILE A 43 8.51 2.33 -7.67
C ILE A 43 8.28 0.88 -8.08
N ASP A 44 7.45 0.65 -9.10
CA ASP A 44 7.21 -0.70 -9.64
C ASP A 44 8.37 -1.15 -10.55
N GLY A 45 9.47 -1.55 -9.94
CA GLY A 45 10.66 -2.02 -10.64
C GLY A 45 10.39 -3.28 -11.49
N TRP A 46 9.43 -4.12 -11.09
CA TRP A 46 9.08 -5.31 -11.85
C TRP A 46 8.40 -4.96 -13.18
N ARG A 47 7.51 -3.96 -13.20
CA ARG A 47 6.87 -3.48 -14.44
C ARG A 47 7.82 -2.70 -15.30
N LEU A 48 8.62 -1.82 -14.72
CA LEU A 48 9.59 -1.00 -15.46
C LEU A 48 10.63 -1.85 -16.18
N ARG A 49 11.06 -3.00 -15.61
CA ARG A 49 11.95 -3.97 -16.28
C ARG A 49 11.32 -4.62 -17.51
N LYS A 50 9.98 -4.84 -17.49
CA LYS A 50 9.27 -5.45 -18.62
C LYS A 50 8.96 -4.43 -19.72
N ARG A 51 8.53 -3.23 -19.33
CA ARG A 51 8.19 -2.13 -20.22
C ARG A 51 8.32 -0.81 -19.49
N TRP A 52 9.12 0.09 -20.02
CA TRP A 52 9.25 1.43 -19.49
C TRP A 52 7.94 2.22 -19.64
N TYR A 53 7.39 2.66 -18.53
CA TYR A 53 6.23 3.54 -18.46
C TYR A 53 6.40 4.46 -17.25
N PHE A 54 6.77 5.70 -17.49
CA PHE A 54 6.97 6.68 -16.42
C PHE A 54 6.52 8.08 -16.92
N PRO A 55 5.19 8.35 -16.92
CA PRO A 55 4.64 9.61 -17.39
C PRO A 55 5.03 10.77 -16.47
N GLN A 56 4.80 12.01 -16.93
CA GLN A 56 5.11 13.20 -16.17
C GLN A 56 4.42 13.27 -14.80
N SER A 57 3.21 12.72 -14.66
CA SER A 57 2.50 12.63 -13.38
C SER A 57 3.30 11.84 -12.33
N HIS A 58 3.94 10.73 -12.72
CA HIS A 58 4.81 9.94 -11.83
C HIS A 58 6.06 10.74 -11.42
N ALA A 59 6.70 11.42 -12.37
CA ALA A 59 7.85 12.30 -12.08
C ALA A 59 7.45 13.46 -11.15
N ASN A 60 6.22 13.95 -11.27
CA ASN A 60 5.70 14.99 -10.38
C ASN A 60 5.55 14.52 -8.94
N VAL A 61 5.15 13.25 -8.69
CA VAL A 61 5.12 12.67 -7.34
C VAL A 61 6.52 12.68 -6.72
N ILE A 62 7.51 12.14 -7.43
CA ILE A 62 8.92 12.16 -6.96
C ILE A 62 9.36 13.59 -6.63
N ARG A 63 9.07 14.55 -7.53
CA ARG A 63 9.41 15.96 -7.31
C ARG A 63 8.73 16.55 -6.09
N ARG A 64 7.49 16.14 -5.76
CA ARG A 64 6.79 16.55 -4.54
C ARG A 64 7.48 16.04 -3.27
N ILE A 65 7.86 14.76 -3.26
CA ILE A 65 8.60 14.16 -2.15
C ILE A 65 9.94 14.88 -1.92
N LEU A 66 10.72 15.10 -2.99
CA LEU A 66 11.97 15.84 -2.92
C LEU A 66 11.76 17.29 -2.45
N THR A 67 10.66 17.93 -2.86
CA THR A 67 10.32 19.29 -2.41
C THR A 67 9.95 19.31 -0.92
N ALA A 68 9.24 18.31 -0.42
CA ALA A 68 8.93 18.19 1.01
C ALA A 68 10.23 18.04 1.82
N ALA A 69 11.14 17.16 1.41
CA ALA A 69 12.44 17.00 2.06
C ALA A 69 13.24 18.30 2.06
N LYS A 70 13.29 19.02 0.92
CA LYS A 70 13.96 20.35 0.81
C LYS A 70 13.35 21.39 1.77
N ARG A 71 12.06 21.30 2.07
CA ARG A 71 11.33 22.20 2.98
C ARG A 71 11.44 21.83 4.45
N GLY A 72 12.17 20.74 4.76
CA GLY A 72 12.44 20.36 6.15
C GLY A 72 11.73 19.09 6.62
N THR A 73 10.84 18.48 5.82
CA THR A 73 10.24 17.18 6.14
C THR A 73 11.31 16.09 6.16
N ASN A 74 11.33 15.28 7.22
CA ASN A 74 12.14 14.05 7.24
C ASN A 74 11.40 12.98 6.44
N VAL A 75 12.05 12.42 5.43
CA VAL A 75 11.47 11.40 4.56
C VAL A 75 12.13 10.06 4.83
N TYR A 76 11.33 9.06 5.13
CA TYR A 76 11.76 7.69 5.42
C TYR A 76 11.21 6.78 4.32
N TYR A 77 12.12 6.26 3.49
CA TYR A 77 11.77 5.35 2.40
C TYR A 77 12.00 3.92 2.86
N ILE A 78 10.93 3.19 3.09
CA ILE A 78 10.93 1.76 3.36
C ILE A 78 10.89 1.02 2.03
N ILE A 79 11.73 0.00 1.86
CA ILE A 79 11.79 -0.78 0.62
C ILE A 79 10.72 -1.87 0.66
N GLY A 80 9.88 -1.92 -0.39
CA GLY A 80 8.93 -3.00 -0.65
C GLY A 80 9.48 -4.08 -1.60
N ASN A 81 8.63 -5.04 -1.97
CA ASN A 81 9.04 -6.10 -2.89
C ASN A 81 9.11 -5.65 -4.36
N HIS A 82 8.35 -4.64 -4.78
CA HIS A 82 8.44 -4.10 -6.14
C HIS A 82 9.67 -3.23 -6.37
N ASP A 83 10.21 -2.63 -5.32
CA ASP A 83 11.45 -1.85 -5.32
C ASP A 83 12.62 -2.56 -4.61
N GLU A 84 12.53 -3.87 -4.41
CA GLU A 84 13.53 -4.74 -3.75
C GLU A 84 14.97 -4.61 -4.30
N ALA A 85 15.11 -4.15 -5.55
CA ALA A 85 16.42 -3.92 -6.15
C ALA A 85 17.27 -2.90 -5.37
N LEU A 86 16.65 -2.06 -4.55
CA LEU A 86 17.32 -1.10 -3.69
C LEU A 86 17.98 -1.79 -2.47
N ARG A 87 17.48 -2.95 -2.02
CA ARG A 87 17.99 -3.67 -0.84
C ARG A 87 19.49 -4.00 -0.94
N LYS A 88 19.98 -4.29 -2.15
CA LYS A 88 21.40 -4.58 -2.38
C LYS A 88 22.34 -3.42 -2.07
N TYR A 89 21.79 -2.20 -2.00
CA TYR A 89 22.57 -1.00 -1.72
C TYR A 89 22.48 -0.55 -0.26
N LEU A 90 21.66 -1.17 0.58
CA LEU A 90 21.50 -0.78 1.99
C LEU A 90 22.81 -0.85 2.80
N ALA A 91 23.74 -1.70 2.38
CA ALA A 91 25.07 -1.77 3.02
C ALA A 91 25.86 -0.45 2.90
N PHE A 92 25.45 0.48 2.03
CA PHE A 92 26.10 1.78 1.83
C PHE A 92 25.47 2.92 2.63
N ASP A 93 24.53 2.62 3.53
CA ASP A 93 23.81 3.62 4.34
C ASP A 93 23.24 4.78 3.47
N ILE A 94 22.29 4.42 2.60
CA ILE A 94 21.76 5.32 1.59
C ILE A 94 20.96 6.45 2.24
N SER A 95 21.46 7.67 2.13
CA SER A 95 20.76 8.87 2.51
C SER A 95 20.93 9.99 1.47
N PHE A 96 19.88 10.79 1.27
CA PHE A 96 19.91 11.94 0.39
C PHE A 96 19.39 13.18 1.14
N GLY A 97 20.27 13.82 1.90
CA GLY A 97 19.88 14.92 2.78
C GLY A 97 18.92 14.44 3.87
N ARG A 98 17.64 14.84 3.78
CA ARG A 98 16.60 14.41 4.75
C ARG A 98 15.85 13.14 4.32
N ILE A 99 16.30 12.45 3.29
CA ILE A 99 15.71 11.19 2.83
C ILE A 99 16.60 10.05 3.29
N GLN A 100 16.06 9.15 4.10
CA GLN A 100 16.71 7.94 4.57
C GLN A 100 16.04 6.73 3.94
N VAL A 101 16.82 5.70 3.57
CA VAL A 101 16.32 4.48 2.91
C VAL A 101 16.70 3.28 3.77
N ALA A 102 15.72 2.46 4.14
CA ALA A 102 15.95 1.24 4.92
C ALA A 102 14.85 0.19 4.67
N ASP A 103 15.02 -1.04 5.17
CA ASP A 103 13.97 -2.05 5.17
C ASP A 103 12.92 -1.83 6.27
N ARG A 104 13.29 -1.09 7.32
CA ARG A 104 12.42 -0.75 8.44
C ARG A 104 12.89 0.53 9.12
N PHE A 105 11.98 1.16 9.84
CA PHE A 105 12.28 2.22 10.79
C PHE A 105 11.57 1.97 12.11
N ASP A 106 12.21 2.37 13.20
CA ASP A 106 11.60 2.45 14.51
C ASP A 106 11.15 3.90 14.71
N TYR A 107 9.89 4.08 15.07
CA TYR A 107 9.29 5.40 15.24
C TYR A 107 8.64 5.51 16.63
N THR A 108 8.92 6.57 17.35
CA THR A 108 8.21 6.88 18.60
C THR A 108 7.14 7.91 18.32
N GLY A 109 5.88 7.50 18.44
CA GLY A 109 4.73 8.39 18.24
C GLY A 109 4.59 9.44 19.34
N LEU A 110 3.78 10.46 19.09
CA LEU A 110 3.46 11.48 20.13
C LEU A 110 2.68 10.89 21.32
N ASP A 111 2.06 9.74 21.13
CA ASP A 111 1.40 8.96 22.19
C ASP A 111 2.38 8.14 23.06
N GLY A 112 3.68 8.23 22.77
CA GLY A 112 4.77 7.53 23.47
C GLY A 112 4.97 6.08 23.07
N ARG A 113 4.15 5.53 22.18
CA ARG A 113 4.27 4.15 21.68
C ARG A 113 5.44 3.97 20.73
N GLN A 114 6.02 2.76 20.76
CA GLN A 114 7.05 2.34 19.83
C GLN A 114 6.41 1.66 18.61
N TYR A 115 6.54 2.30 17.46
CA TYR A 115 6.02 1.82 16.18
C TYR A 115 7.10 1.16 15.36
N LEU A 116 6.86 -0.06 14.90
CA LEU A 116 7.63 -0.68 13.82
C LEU A 116 7.05 -0.20 12.48
N VAL A 117 7.85 0.44 11.62
CA VAL A 117 7.43 0.86 10.28
C VAL A 117 8.12 -0.03 9.25
N ILE A 118 7.33 -0.85 8.55
CA ILE A 118 7.78 -1.86 7.58
C ILE A 118 6.83 -1.94 6.41
N HIS A 119 7.30 -2.44 5.26
CA HIS A 119 6.37 -2.72 4.16
C HIS A 119 5.47 -3.93 4.46
N GLY A 120 6.05 -5.04 4.89
CA GLY A 120 5.34 -6.25 5.27
C GLY A 120 5.61 -7.46 4.37
N ASP A 121 6.25 -7.30 3.24
CA ASP A 121 6.52 -8.37 2.26
C ASP A 121 7.36 -9.54 2.83
N GLN A 122 8.13 -9.30 3.91
CA GLN A 122 8.88 -10.36 4.59
C GLN A 122 7.99 -11.44 5.21
N PHE A 123 6.73 -11.13 5.50
CA PHE A 123 5.77 -12.09 6.07
C PHE A 123 5.09 -12.98 5.01
N ASP A 124 5.32 -12.71 3.73
CA ASP A 124 4.80 -13.53 2.63
C ASP A 124 5.57 -14.82 2.36
N LYS A 125 6.81 -14.94 2.83
CA LYS A 125 7.72 -16.05 2.47
C LYS A 125 7.20 -17.45 2.75
N ILE A 126 6.15 -17.57 3.59
CA ILE A 126 5.50 -18.85 3.90
C ILE A 126 4.36 -19.18 2.92
N MET A 127 3.97 -18.24 2.04
CA MET A 127 2.82 -18.38 1.11
C MET A 127 3.21 -18.27 -0.37
N LEU A 128 4.44 -18.65 -0.74
CA LEU A 128 4.96 -18.57 -2.13
C LEU A 128 4.11 -19.29 -3.19
N ASP A 129 3.23 -20.22 -2.77
CA ASP A 129 2.35 -20.96 -3.69
C ASP A 129 1.10 -20.18 -4.16
N THR A 130 0.83 -19.00 -3.60
CA THR A 130 -0.43 -18.27 -3.88
C THR A 130 -0.25 -16.98 -4.69
N LYS A 131 0.94 -16.39 -4.75
CA LYS A 131 1.17 -15.10 -5.45
C LYS A 131 0.86 -15.17 -6.96
N TRP A 132 1.21 -16.25 -7.66
CA TRP A 132 0.89 -16.41 -9.08
C TRP A 132 -0.61 -16.59 -9.34
N LEU A 133 -1.33 -17.22 -8.36
CA LEU A 133 -2.79 -17.37 -8.41
C LEU A 133 -3.53 -16.02 -8.29
N MET A 134 -3.01 -15.07 -7.54
CA MET A 134 -3.61 -13.73 -7.41
C MET A 134 -3.47 -12.92 -8.70
N HIS A 135 -2.30 -12.92 -9.34
CA HIS A 135 -2.08 -12.22 -10.63
C HIS A 135 -2.87 -12.81 -11.80
N ILE A 136 -3.01 -14.14 -11.86
CA ILE A 136 -3.87 -14.80 -12.84
C ILE A 136 -5.34 -14.51 -12.51
N GLY A 137 -5.68 -14.44 -11.23
CA GLY A 137 -7.02 -14.17 -10.75
C GLY A 137 -7.59 -12.84 -11.24
N ASP A 138 -6.84 -11.77 -11.22
CA ASP A 138 -7.35 -10.44 -11.58
C ASP A 138 -7.55 -10.26 -13.09
N THR A 139 -6.62 -10.77 -13.89
CA THR A 139 -6.77 -10.75 -15.35
C THR A 139 -7.90 -11.69 -15.80
N LEU A 140 -7.99 -12.88 -15.19
CA LEU A 140 -9.01 -13.87 -15.49
C LEU A 140 -10.40 -13.43 -14.96
N TYR A 141 -10.46 -12.75 -13.83
CA TYR A 141 -11.69 -12.22 -13.24
C TYR A 141 -12.37 -11.20 -14.14
N ASN A 142 -11.64 -10.21 -14.63
CA ASN A 142 -12.18 -9.21 -15.56
C ASN A 142 -12.60 -9.83 -16.90
N LEU A 143 -11.85 -10.83 -17.37
CA LEU A 143 -12.20 -11.60 -18.56
C LEU A 143 -13.45 -12.46 -18.32
N LEU A 144 -13.56 -13.12 -17.16
CA LEU A 144 -14.67 -14.00 -16.81
C LEU A 144 -15.97 -13.24 -16.55
N ILE A 145 -15.95 -12.04 -15.96
CA ILE A 145 -17.15 -11.20 -15.84
C ILE A 145 -17.66 -10.81 -17.22
N SER A 146 -16.76 -10.39 -18.10
CA SER A 146 -17.11 -10.02 -19.49
C SER A 146 -17.67 -11.20 -20.28
N LEU A 147 -17.17 -12.40 -20.03
CA LEU A 147 -17.52 -13.62 -20.76
C LEU A 147 -18.63 -14.47 -20.09
N ASN A 148 -18.98 -14.20 -18.81
CA ASN A 148 -19.86 -15.07 -18.03
C ASN A 148 -21.23 -15.31 -18.68
N THR A 149 -21.83 -14.24 -19.22
CA THR A 149 -23.13 -14.37 -19.89
C THR A 149 -23.03 -15.16 -21.18
N SER A 150 -22.06 -14.83 -22.04
CA SER A 150 -21.80 -15.54 -23.28
C SER A 150 -21.30 -16.97 -23.06
N PHE A 151 -20.49 -17.18 -22.04
CA PHE A 151 -19.92 -18.47 -21.65
C PHE A 151 -21.00 -19.46 -21.18
N ASN A 152 -21.96 -19.03 -20.35
CA ASN A 152 -23.06 -19.88 -19.91
C ASN A 152 -24.10 -20.17 -21.01
N VAL A 153 -24.25 -19.30 -22.00
CA VAL A 153 -25.05 -19.56 -23.20
C VAL A 153 -24.41 -20.70 -24.02
N VAL A 154 -23.10 -20.62 -24.28
CA VAL A 154 -22.36 -21.67 -25.01
C VAL A 154 -22.36 -22.98 -24.24
N ARG A 155 -22.14 -22.97 -22.92
CA ARG A 155 -22.21 -24.17 -22.08
C ARG A 155 -23.56 -24.87 -22.15
N ARG A 156 -24.65 -24.10 -22.09
CA ARG A 156 -25.99 -24.64 -22.20
C ARG A 156 -26.24 -25.29 -23.57
N TRP A 157 -25.71 -24.68 -24.62
CA TRP A 157 -25.80 -25.22 -25.97
C TRP A 157 -25.00 -26.53 -26.15
N LEU A 158 -23.90 -26.70 -25.38
CA LEU A 158 -23.08 -27.90 -25.34
C LEU A 158 -23.57 -28.95 -24.32
N GLY A 159 -24.74 -28.76 -23.70
CA GLY A 159 -25.29 -29.69 -22.71
C GLY A 159 -24.54 -29.73 -21.38
N MET A 160 -23.71 -28.74 -21.08
CA MET A 160 -22.92 -28.66 -19.85
C MET A 160 -23.70 -27.93 -18.75
N ASP A 161 -23.54 -28.37 -17.48
CA ASP A 161 -24.14 -27.73 -16.33
C ASP A 161 -23.74 -26.27 -16.16
N TYR A 162 -24.64 -25.49 -15.51
CA TYR A 162 -24.42 -24.08 -15.20
C TYR A 162 -23.18 -23.91 -14.31
N TRP A 163 -22.23 -23.08 -14.75
CA TRP A 163 -21.08 -22.70 -13.96
C TRP A 163 -21.37 -21.43 -13.16
N SER A 164 -21.29 -21.54 -11.82
CA SER A 164 -21.62 -20.43 -10.95
C SER A 164 -20.40 -19.56 -10.66
N LEU A 165 -20.35 -18.38 -11.30
CA LEU A 165 -19.38 -17.33 -10.99
C LEU A 165 -19.46 -16.93 -9.50
N SER A 166 -20.67 -16.91 -8.91
CA SER A 166 -20.86 -16.57 -7.50
C SER A 166 -20.17 -17.57 -6.54
N LYS A 167 -20.19 -18.87 -6.86
CA LYS A 167 -19.49 -19.88 -6.07
C LYS A 167 -17.97 -19.72 -6.15
N TYR A 168 -17.45 -19.42 -7.34
CA TYR A 168 -16.02 -19.13 -7.55
C TYR A 168 -15.59 -17.87 -6.79
N LEU A 169 -16.37 -16.78 -6.86
CA LEU A 169 -16.15 -15.54 -6.13
C LEU A 169 -16.14 -15.76 -4.62
N LYS A 170 -17.10 -16.54 -4.09
CA LYS A 170 -17.15 -16.86 -2.66
C LYS A 170 -15.90 -17.58 -2.17
N HIS A 171 -15.34 -18.51 -2.96
CA HIS A 171 -14.09 -19.17 -2.63
C HIS A 171 -12.88 -18.23 -2.73
N LYS A 172 -12.82 -17.35 -3.73
CA LYS A 172 -11.75 -16.34 -3.89
C LYS A 172 -11.78 -15.35 -2.72
N THR A 173 -12.96 -14.86 -2.35
CA THR A 173 -13.14 -13.93 -1.24
C THR A 173 -12.71 -14.55 0.09
N LYS A 174 -13.10 -15.81 0.36
CA LYS A 174 -12.68 -16.52 1.59
C LYS A 174 -11.16 -16.67 1.66
N ARG A 175 -10.48 -16.99 0.55
CA ARG A 175 -9.02 -17.10 0.51
C ARG A 175 -8.35 -15.76 0.75
N ALA A 176 -8.86 -14.67 0.14
CA ALA A 176 -8.34 -13.33 0.36
C ALA A 176 -8.49 -12.90 1.82
N ILE A 177 -9.65 -13.13 2.44
CA ILE A 177 -9.89 -12.83 3.85
C ILE A 177 -8.93 -13.62 4.76
N ASN A 178 -8.76 -14.92 4.49
CA ASN A 178 -7.83 -15.76 5.27
C ASN A 178 -6.37 -15.30 5.10
N PHE A 179 -5.99 -14.85 3.90
CA PHE A 179 -4.66 -14.30 3.64
C PHE A 179 -4.43 -13.02 4.45
N ILE A 180 -5.36 -12.06 4.37
CA ILE A 180 -5.30 -10.80 5.13
C ILE A 180 -5.15 -11.11 6.62
N HIS A 181 -6.04 -11.94 7.16
CA HIS A 181 -6.01 -12.30 8.59
C HIS A 181 -4.68 -12.97 9.00
N SER A 182 -4.18 -13.91 8.18
CA SER A 182 -2.89 -14.58 8.46
C SER A 182 -1.70 -13.63 8.38
N PHE A 183 -1.73 -12.65 7.47
CA PHE A 183 -0.71 -11.61 7.36
C PHE A 183 -0.70 -10.74 8.62
N GLU A 184 -1.86 -10.21 8.97
CA GLU A 184 -2.05 -9.33 10.12
C GLU A 184 -1.62 -9.98 11.43
N GLN A 185 -2.00 -11.25 11.63
CA GLN A 185 -1.61 -12.00 12.83
C GLN A 185 -0.09 -12.16 12.91
N ARG A 186 0.59 -12.53 11.81
CA ARG A 186 2.05 -12.68 11.82
C ARG A 186 2.79 -11.36 12.07
N VAL A 187 2.25 -10.25 11.55
CA VAL A 187 2.81 -8.93 11.81
C VAL A 187 2.66 -8.57 13.28
N ALA A 188 1.49 -8.83 13.88
CA ALA A 188 1.24 -8.59 15.30
C ALA A 188 2.12 -9.47 16.19
N ASP A 189 2.20 -10.78 15.91
CA ASP A 189 3.08 -11.72 16.63
C ASP A 189 4.54 -11.24 16.61
N HIS A 190 5.02 -10.78 15.46
CA HIS A 190 6.37 -10.24 15.33
C HIS A 190 6.59 -8.99 16.19
N CYS A 191 5.58 -8.11 16.26
CA CYS A 191 5.65 -6.93 17.12
C CYS A 191 5.72 -7.29 18.60
N VAL A 192 4.90 -8.25 19.05
CA VAL A 192 4.95 -8.79 20.41
C VAL A 192 6.33 -9.35 20.73
N ASP A 193 6.86 -10.21 19.85
CA ASP A 193 8.19 -10.83 20.02
C ASP A 193 9.33 -9.82 20.10
N LYS A 194 9.20 -8.67 19.45
CA LYS A 194 10.21 -7.60 19.40
C LYS A 194 9.97 -6.46 20.38
N GLY A 195 8.86 -6.47 21.10
CA GLY A 195 8.51 -5.45 22.09
C GLY A 195 8.02 -4.13 21.50
N TYR A 196 7.38 -4.15 20.31
CA TYR A 196 6.71 -2.98 19.73
C TYR A 196 5.26 -2.91 20.21
N ASP A 197 4.79 -1.69 20.47
CA ASP A 197 3.40 -1.41 20.83
C ASP A 197 2.49 -1.33 19.60
N ALA A 198 3.07 -1.00 18.45
CA ALA A 198 2.33 -0.73 17.23
C ALA A 198 3.14 -1.04 15.97
N VAL A 199 2.43 -1.21 14.84
CA VAL A 199 3.02 -1.34 13.51
C VAL A 199 2.32 -0.46 12.49
N ILE A 200 3.13 0.13 11.59
CA ILE A 200 2.67 0.80 10.37
C ILE A 200 3.15 -0.01 9.18
N CYS A 201 2.23 -0.48 8.34
CA CYS A 201 2.57 -1.30 7.17
C CYS A 201 1.73 -0.94 5.92
N GLY A 202 2.04 -1.57 4.80
CA GLY A 202 1.31 -1.54 3.52
C GLY A 202 1.07 -2.93 2.99
N HIS A 203 1.49 -3.21 1.74
CA HIS A 203 1.64 -4.49 1.07
C HIS A 203 0.35 -5.23 0.70
N ILE A 204 -0.62 -5.35 1.61
CA ILE A 204 -1.87 -6.07 1.35
C ILE A 204 -2.98 -5.17 0.76
N HIS A 205 -2.70 -3.90 0.54
CA HIS A 205 -3.62 -2.90 -0.04
C HIS A 205 -4.97 -2.80 0.69
N THR A 206 -4.98 -3.07 1.99
CA THR A 206 -6.20 -3.06 2.82
C THR A 206 -6.02 -2.02 3.91
N PRO A 207 -6.46 -0.77 3.67
CA PRO A 207 -6.30 0.31 4.64
C PRO A 207 -7.13 0.06 5.88
N GLU A 208 -6.50 0.05 7.06
CA GLU A 208 -7.20 -0.26 8.30
C GLU A 208 -6.43 0.25 9.53
N ILE A 209 -7.16 0.63 10.56
CA ILE A 209 -6.66 0.86 11.92
C ILE A 209 -7.43 -0.05 12.87
N LYS A 210 -6.72 -0.94 13.57
CA LYS A 210 -7.30 -1.85 14.55
C LYS A 210 -6.29 -2.29 15.61
N THR A 211 -6.71 -3.09 16.56
CA THR A 211 -5.83 -3.73 17.54
C THR A 211 -5.88 -5.25 17.36
N ILE A 212 -4.71 -5.89 17.36
CA ILE A 212 -4.56 -7.34 17.22
C ILE A 212 -3.65 -7.81 18.36
N ASP A 213 -4.17 -8.64 19.27
CA ASP A 213 -3.44 -9.17 20.42
C ASP A 213 -2.67 -8.11 21.25
N GLY A 214 -3.29 -6.93 21.40
CA GLY A 214 -2.72 -5.79 22.13
C GLY A 214 -1.81 -4.88 21.31
N VAL A 215 -1.42 -5.27 20.10
CA VAL A 215 -0.64 -4.45 19.17
C VAL A 215 -1.56 -3.56 18.35
N ALA A 216 -1.29 -2.27 18.29
CA ALA A 216 -2.00 -1.35 17.41
C ALA A 216 -1.51 -1.53 15.97
N TYR A 217 -2.40 -1.97 15.09
CA TYR A 217 -2.13 -2.26 13.68
C TYR A 217 -2.65 -1.15 12.80
N TYR A 218 -1.77 -0.61 11.94
CA TYR A 218 -2.05 0.47 11.00
C TYR A 218 -1.59 0.07 9.60
N ASN A 219 -2.54 -0.09 8.66
CA ASN A 219 -2.23 -0.30 7.26
C ASN A 219 -2.60 0.95 6.45
N SER A 220 -1.64 1.49 5.70
CA SER A 220 -1.82 2.73 4.92
C SER A 220 -2.64 2.55 3.64
N GLY A 221 -2.90 1.31 3.23
CA GLY A 221 -3.59 1.00 1.97
C GLY A 221 -2.70 1.18 0.75
N ASP A 222 -3.21 1.86 -0.29
CA ASP A 222 -2.52 2.02 -1.58
C ASP A 222 -2.95 3.31 -2.30
N TRP A 223 -2.23 3.63 -3.41
CA TRP A 223 -2.58 4.73 -4.33
C TRP A 223 -2.93 4.21 -5.73
N VAL A 224 -3.54 3.03 -5.79
CA VAL A 224 -4.08 2.39 -7.00
C VAL A 224 -5.61 2.33 -6.93
N GLU A 225 -6.15 1.87 -5.79
CA GLU A 225 -7.59 1.67 -5.57
C GLU A 225 -8.12 2.48 -4.37
N SER A 226 -7.55 2.29 -3.18
CA SER A 226 -8.04 2.89 -1.94
C SER A 226 -7.74 4.38 -1.81
N CYS A 227 -6.62 4.84 -2.37
CA CYS A 227 -6.11 6.21 -2.29
C CYS A 227 -6.12 6.73 -0.86
N SER A 228 -5.46 6.02 0.03
CA SER A 228 -5.49 6.27 1.47
C SER A 228 -4.13 6.65 2.04
N ALA A 229 -4.17 7.29 3.19
CA ALA A 229 -3.00 7.68 3.97
C ALA A 229 -3.30 7.57 5.47
N LEU A 230 -2.31 7.15 6.25
CA LEU A 230 -2.33 7.29 7.70
C LEU A 230 -1.71 8.63 8.08
N VAL A 231 -2.35 9.35 8.98
CA VAL A 231 -1.85 10.62 9.49
C VAL A 231 -1.84 10.63 11.00
N GLU A 232 -0.77 11.13 11.59
CA GLU A 232 -0.66 11.42 13.00
C GLU A 232 -0.86 12.93 13.21
N HIS A 233 -1.87 13.28 13.96
CA HIS A 233 -2.13 14.66 14.34
C HIS A 233 -1.16 15.13 15.43
N GLU A 234 -1.04 16.46 15.60
CA GLU A 234 -0.24 17.07 16.68
C GLU A 234 -0.68 16.63 18.09
N THR A 235 -1.86 16.05 18.22
CA THR A 235 -2.39 15.47 19.45
C THR A 235 -1.93 14.05 19.74
N GLY A 236 -1.18 13.43 18.82
CA GLY A 236 -0.80 12.00 18.88
C GLY A 236 -1.88 11.04 18.39
N LYS A 237 -3.05 11.55 17.98
CA LYS A 237 -4.11 10.71 17.41
C LYS A 237 -3.78 10.34 15.97
N TRP A 238 -3.86 9.05 15.65
CA TRP A 238 -3.80 8.54 14.29
C TRP A 238 -5.17 8.51 13.63
N GLU A 239 -5.19 8.78 12.33
CA GLU A 239 -6.38 8.78 11.49
C GLU A 239 -6.04 8.15 10.13
N LEU A 240 -6.97 7.37 9.59
CA LEU A 240 -6.94 6.86 8.22
C LEU A 240 -7.77 7.80 7.33
N ILE A 241 -7.13 8.41 6.35
CA ILE A 241 -7.76 9.34 5.41
C ILE A 241 -7.91 8.66 4.06
N HIS A 242 -9.12 8.70 3.49
CA HIS A 242 -9.38 8.37 2.08
C HIS A 242 -9.44 9.65 1.25
N TYR A 243 -8.57 9.75 0.24
CA TYR A 243 -8.46 10.94 -0.60
C TYR A 243 -9.14 10.74 -1.94
N THR A 244 -10.21 11.49 -2.20
CA THR A 244 -11.06 11.32 -3.39
C THR A 244 -11.28 12.64 -4.11
N VAL A 245 -11.66 12.56 -5.40
CA VAL A 245 -12.11 13.72 -6.18
C VAL A 245 -13.58 13.99 -5.84
N ASN A 246 -13.91 15.16 -5.31
CA ASN A 246 -15.29 15.57 -5.11
C ASN A 246 -16.03 15.79 -6.44
N GLN A 247 -17.34 15.61 -6.45
CA GLN A 247 -18.21 15.83 -7.63
C GLN A 247 -18.05 17.22 -8.27
N ASN A 248 -17.53 18.21 -7.54
CA ASN A 248 -17.21 19.55 -8.03
C ASN A 248 -15.78 19.69 -8.58
N GLY A 249 -15.08 18.60 -8.88
CA GLY A 249 -13.71 18.61 -9.39
C GLY A 249 -12.64 19.07 -8.39
N LYS A 250 -13.00 19.23 -7.11
CA LYS A 250 -12.04 19.53 -6.03
C LYS A 250 -11.74 18.25 -5.24
N ASN A 251 -10.47 17.97 -5.02
CA ASN A 251 -10.03 16.84 -4.23
C ASN A 251 -10.28 17.10 -2.73
N SER A 252 -10.70 16.10 -2.00
CA SER A 252 -10.94 16.18 -0.55
C SER A 252 -10.61 14.88 0.16
N SER A 253 -10.23 14.99 1.43
CA SER A 253 -10.17 13.85 2.35
C SER A 253 -11.56 13.54 2.89
N ARG A 254 -11.90 12.26 3.06
CA ARG A 254 -13.05 11.77 3.82
C ARG A 254 -12.52 10.87 4.93
N ASN A 255 -13.08 11.06 6.10
CA ASN A 255 -12.88 10.21 7.27
C ASN A 255 -13.74 8.94 7.16
#